data_71f7dcccf193cbd3f4191ddb00f0e607
#
_entry.id   71f7dcccf193cbd3f4191ddb00f0e607
#
_cell.length_a   1.000
_cell.length_b   1.000
_cell.length_c   1.000
_cell.angle_alpha   90.00
_cell.angle_beta   90.00
_cell.angle_gamma   90.00
#
_symmetry.space_group_name_H-M   'P 1'
#
loop_
_entity.id
_entity.type
_entity.pdbx_description
1 polymer ?
#
loop_
_entity_poly.entity_id
_entity_poly.type
_entity_poly.pdbx_seq_one_letter_code
_entity_poly.pdbx_strand_id
1 'polypeptide(L)'
;MKQFLDQLAVPRGDWTALFSACLGKMISVQQACAEYVVKNEDWNVDLERGVISFGTREYPLQFIGSESASSGTWLWGWENINDFPEKIIRLARETREFGAAQQIEALTTDEFDLNDTYNGHNLSIVACGLADGYAYYRCPHDGGAFFVGISHVPDVVFDPVDFPRFTSTVMQCIQQFDVDHRILVEGFLRWNQTPYEWHGSRITAHFTQDLIIAFEDVDGARRISTMRSV
;
A
#
# COMPACT_ATOMS: atom_id res chain seq x y z
N MET A 1 -3.51 12.42 3.23
CA MET A 1 -3.19 11.35 4.19
C MET A 1 -4.26 11.13 5.26
N LYS A 2 -4.60 12.07 6.16
CA LYS A 2 -5.59 11.88 7.24
C LYS A 2 -7.02 11.62 6.76
N GLN A 3 -7.51 12.33 5.75
CA GLN A 3 -8.94 12.35 5.39
C GLN A 3 -9.49 10.98 4.93
N PHE A 4 -8.67 10.16 4.31
CA PHE A 4 -9.04 8.82 3.86
C PHE A 4 -9.25 7.85 5.05
N LEU A 5 -8.33 7.85 6.02
CA LEU A 5 -8.38 6.92 7.17
C LEU A 5 -9.36 7.35 8.26
N ASP A 6 -9.55 8.67 8.47
CA ASP A 6 -10.53 9.18 9.43
C ASP A 6 -11.95 8.69 9.12
N GLN A 7 -12.23 8.41 7.84
CA GLN A 7 -13.53 7.92 7.39
C GLN A 7 -13.70 6.39 7.51
N LEU A 8 -12.60 5.62 7.66
CA LEU A 8 -12.62 4.15 7.73
C LEU A 8 -12.68 3.62 9.17
N ALA A 9 -12.66 4.50 10.17
CA ALA A 9 -12.62 4.13 11.59
C ALA A 9 -11.52 3.09 11.91
N VAL A 10 -10.32 3.26 11.31
CA VAL A 10 -9.15 2.42 11.61
C VAL A 10 -8.76 2.62 13.07
N PRO A 11 -8.75 1.57 13.92
CA PRO A 11 -8.40 1.69 15.33
C PRO A 11 -6.93 2.11 15.49
N ARG A 12 -6.64 2.90 16.53
CA ARG A 12 -5.25 3.21 16.88
C ARG A 12 -4.51 1.96 17.33
N GLY A 13 -3.26 1.85 16.95
CA GLY A 13 -2.41 0.71 17.29
C GLY A 13 -2.69 -0.55 16.46
N ASP A 14 -3.69 -0.54 15.59
CA ASP A 14 -4.07 -1.69 14.80
C ASP A 14 -3.40 -1.67 13.41
N TRP A 15 -2.29 -2.39 13.31
CA TRP A 15 -1.57 -2.58 12.06
C TRP A 15 -2.43 -3.29 11.00
N THR A 16 -3.14 -4.36 11.39
CA THR A 16 -3.93 -5.15 10.44
C THR A 16 -5.03 -4.31 9.80
N ALA A 17 -5.72 -3.48 10.59
CA ALA A 17 -6.72 -2.56 10.08
C ALA A 17 -6.11 -1.51 9.14
N LEU A 18 -4.95 -0.92 9.52
CA LEU A 18 -4.24 0.05 8.69
C LEU A 18 -3.78 -0.56 7.36
N PHE A 19 -3.15 -1.73 7.42
CA PHE A 19 -2.69 -2.46 6.24
C PHE A 19 -3.86 -2.81 5.32
N SER A 20 -4.96 -3.32 5.88
CA SER A 20 -6.19 -3.63 5.14
C SER A 20 -6.74 -2.41 4.39
N ALA A 21 -6.74 -1.24 5.03
CA ALA A 21 -7.22 0.00 4.42
C ALA A 21 -6.40 0.43 3.19
N CYS A 22 -5.09 0.13 3.19
CA CYS A 22 -4.17 0.50 2.11
C CYS A 22 -4.10 -0.54 0.98
N LEU A 23 -4.36 -1.82 1.30
CA LEU A 23 -3.98 -2.95 0.46
C LEU A 23 -4.65 -2.94 -0.92
N GLY A 24 -5.97 -2.80 -1.01
CA GLY A 24 -6.72 -2.85 -2.28
C GLY A 24 -6.26 -1.78 -3.26
N LYS A 25 -6.13 -0.53 -2.78
CA LYS A 25 -5.52 0.58 -3.52
C LYS A 25 -4.15 0.19 -4.06
N MET A 26 -3.26 -0.27 -3.18
CA MET A 26 -1.87 -0.47 -3.53
C MET A 26 -1.66 -1.67 -4.46
N ILE A 27 -2.41 -2.75 -4.35
CA ILE A 27 -2.37 -3.85 -5.31
C ILE A 27 -2.77 -3.36 -6.70
N SER A 28 -3.86 -2.57 -6.83
CA SER A 28 -4.26 -1.96 -8.10
C SER A 28 -3.19 -1.03 -8.68
N VAL A 29 -2.64 -0.13 -7.85
CA VAL A 29 -1.58 0.79 -8.25
C VAL A 29 -0.33 0.03 -8.72
N GLN A 30 0.08 -1.04 -8.00
CA GLN A 30 1.25 -1.83 -8.37
C GLN A 30 1.06 -2.60 -9.68
N GLN A 31 -0.13 -3.14 -9.93
CA GLN A 31 -0.44 -3.79 -11.21
C GLN A 31 -0.35 -2.79 -12.37
N ALA A 32 -0.95 -1.61 -12.23
CA ALA A 32 -0.87 -0.55 -13.23
C ALA A 32 0.56 0.01 -13.38
N CYS A 33 1.32 0.16 -12.28
CA CYS A 33 2.72 0.57 -12.33
C CYS A 33 3.58 -0.45 -13.11
N ALA A 34 3.38 -1.74 -12.89
CA ALA A 34 4.07 -2.77 -13.65
C ALA A 34 3.78 -2.68 -15.16
N GLU A 35 2.52 -2.42 -15.52
CA GLU A 35 2.05 -2.33 -16.91
C GLU A 35 2.51 -1.05 -17.61
N TYR A 36 2.40 0.12 -16.95
CA TYR A 36 2.60 1.42 -17.61
C TYR A 36 3.96 2.06 -17.34
N VAL A 37 4.63 1.70 -16.22
CA VAL A 37 5.90 2.30 -15.81
C VAL A 37 7.06 1.35 -15.99
N VAL A 38 7.03 0.18 -15.34
CA VAL A 38 8.16 -0.77 -15.32
C VAL A 38 8.34 -1.45 -16.68
N LYS A 39 7.28 -2.02 -17.26
CA LYS A 39 7.24 -2.62 -18.61
C LYS A 39 8.34 -3.66 -18.89
N ASN A 40 8.84 -4.35 -17.89
CA ASN A 40 9.98 -5.26 -17.96
C ASN A 40 11.29 -4.61 -18.49
N GLU A 41 11.42 -3.30 -18.34
CA GLU A 41 12.64 -2.56 -18.67
C GLU A 41 13.67 -2.73 -17.56
N ASP A 42 14.94 -2.60 -17.91
CA ASP A 42 16.02 -2.51 -16.92
C ASP A 42 15.84 -1.26 -16.06
N TRP A 43 16.10 -1.41 -14.76
CA TRP A 43 16.00 -0.30 -13.82
C TRP A 43 17.39 0.16 -13.32
N ASN A 44 17.48 1.44 -12.97
CA ASN A 44 18.63 2.00 -12.30
C ASN A 44 18.18 3.09 -11.31
N VAL A 45 18.92 3.26 -10.21
CA VAL A 45 18.65 4.25 -9.16
C VAL A 45 19.83 5.16 -8.95
N ASP A 46 19.53 6.46 -8.88
CA ASP A 46 20.44 7.52 -8.47
C ASP A 46 19.88 8.20 -7.22
N LEU A 47 20.38 7.81 -6.05
CA LEU A 47 19.91 8.33 -4.76
C LEU A 47 20.38 9.77 -4.51
N GLU A 48 21.49 10.24 -5.11
CA GLU A 48 21.92 11.63 -4.98
C GLU A 48 20.97 12.57 -5.74
N ARG A 49 20.61 12.19 -6.97
CA ARG A 49 19.60 12.92 -7.75
C ARG A 49 18.19 12.70 -7.23
N GLY A 50 17.91 11.58 -6.58
CA GLY A 50 16.59 11.19 -6.10
C GLY A 50 15.70 10.71 -7.23
N VAL A 51 16.23 9.90 -8.16
CA VAL A 51 15.48 9.37 -9.30
C VAL A 51 15.68 7.87 -9.46
N ILE A 52 14.65 7.20 -9.97
CA ILE A 52 14.70 5.84 -10.49
C ILE A 52 14.35 5.88 -11.97
N SER A 53 15.07 5.10 -12.79
CA SER A 53 14.77 4.95 -14.21
C SER A 53 14.33 3.54 -14.57
N PHE A 54 13.46 3.44 -15.57
CA PHE A 54 13.10 2.20 -16.25
C PHE A 54 13.34 2.43 -17.74
N GLY A 55 14.35 1.74 -18.29
CA GLY A 55 14.89 2.04 -19.62
C GLY A 55 15.36 3.50 -19.70
N THR A 56 14.75 4.30 -20.58
CA THR A 56 15.09 5.72 -20.77
C THR A 56 14.23 6.70 -19.98
N ARG A 57 13.26 6.22 -19.20
CA ARG A 57 12.31 7.08 -18.46
C ARG A 57 12.75 7.20 -17.02
N GLU A 58 12.85 8.44 -16.51
CA GLU A 58 13.21 8.76 -15.14
C GLU A 58 11.98 9.24 -14.35
N TYR A 59 11.92 8.84 -13.08
CA TYR A 59 10.87 9.21 -12.14
C TYR A 59 11.47 9.63 -10.79
N PRO A 60 10.95 10.68 -10.15
CA PRO A 60 11.35 11.04 -8.78
C PRO A 60 11.06 9.91 -7.80
N LEU A 61 12.01 9.64 -6.92
CA LEU A 61 11.88 8.63 -5.88
C LEU A 61 11.86 9.20 -4.47
N GLN A 62 11.29 8.41 -3.56
CA GLN A 62 11.39 8.56 -2.11
C GLN A 62 11.96 7.27 -1.52
N PHE A 63 13.05 7.35 -0.79
CA PHE A 63 13.61 6.18 -0.11
C PHE A 63 12.75 5.84 1.12
N ILE A 64 12.15 4.65 1.11
CA ILE A 64 11.26 4.19 2.19
C ILE A 64 12.07 3.48 3.28
N GLY A 65 12.92 2.55 2.89
CA GLY A 65 13.74 1.76 3.79
C GLY A 65 14.45 0.62 3.08
N SER A 66 15.10 -0.25 3.83
CA SER A 66 15.87 -1.37 3.29
C SER A 66 15.70 -2.65 4.10
N GLU A 67 15.77 -3.78 3.40
CA GLU A 67 15.89 -5.14 3.95
C GLU A 67 17.35 -5.59 3.89
N SER A 68 17.87 -6.08 5.00
CA SER A 68 19.17 -6.74 5.05
C SER A 68 18.98 -8.25 4.95
N ALA A 69 19.60 -8.88 3.93
CA ALA A 69 19.57 -10.34 3.78
C ALA A 69 20.44 -11.06 4.83
N SER A 70 21.47 -10.40 5.36
CA SER A 70 22.40 -11.01 6.33
C SER A 70 21.86 -11.02 7.75
N SER A 71 21.16 -9.96 8.19
CA SER A 71 20.56 -9.86 9.51
C SER A 71 19.08 -10.26 9.53
N GLY A 72 18.41 -10.28 8.39
CA GLY A 72 16.96 -10.49 8.33
C GLY A 72 16.16 -9.33 8.92
N THR A 73 16.69 -8.10 8.83
CA THR A 73 16.08 -6.91 9.44
C THR A 73 15.59 -5.93 8.38
N TRP A 74 14.61 -5.10 8.79
CA TRP A 74 14.19 -3.87 8.12
C TRP A 74 14.83 -2.67 8.80
N LEU A 75 15.28 -1.69 8.02
CA LEU A 75 15.69 -0.37 8.49
C LEU A 75 14.91 0.72 7.74
N TRP A 76 14.22 1.59 8.48
CA TRP A 76 13.48 2.71 7.89
C TRP A 76 14.40 3.79 7.32
N GLY A 77 14.01 4.35 6.17
CA GLY A 77 14.74 5.43 5.49
C GLY A 77 14.86 6.73 6.29
N TRP A 78 14.01 6.97 7.27
CA TRP A 78 14.08 8.15 8.13
C TRP A 78 15.22 8.11 9.17
N GLU A 79 15.80 6.94 9.47
CA GLU A 79 17.05 6.85 10.26
C GLU A 79 18.25 7.47 9.50
N ASN A 80 18.18 7.41 8.19
CA ASN A 80 19.09 8.12 7.28
C ASN A 80 20.59 7.92 7.56
N ILE A 81 21.00 6.70 7.88
CA ILE A 81 22.39 6.33 8.19
C ILE A 81 23.39 6.64 7.05
N ASN A 82 22.87 6.86 5.84
CA ASN A 82 23.66 7.17 4.64
C ASN A 82 23.68 8.67 4.28
N ASP A 83 23.15 9.54 5.15
CA ASP A 83 23.07 10.99 4.93
C ASP A 83 22.40 11.39 3.60
N PHE A 84 21.36 10.65 3.20
CA PHE A 84 20.59 10.99 2.00
C PHE A 84 19.95 12.38 2.10
N PRO A 85 19.79 13.09 0.98
CA PRO A 85 19.09 14.37 0.96
C PRO A 85 17.69 14.27 1.56
N GLU A 86 17.31 15.22 2.41
CA GLU A 86 15.99 15.30 3.05
C GLU A 86 14.82 15.13 2.07
N LYS A 87 14.98 15.64 0.84
CA LYS A 87 13.97 15.56 -0.21
C LYS A 87 13.57 14.13 -0.59
N ILE A 88 14.46 13.13 -0.40
CA ILE A 88 14.20 11.74 -0.80
C ILE A 88 13.77 10.83 0.35
N ILE A 89 13.80 11.30 1.61
CA ILE A 89 13.35 10.56 2.79
C ILE A 89 12.04 11.11 3.39
N ARG A 90 11.46 12.11 2.73
CA ARG A 90 10.27 12.81 3.22
C ARG A 90 9.09 11.85 3.44
N LEU A 91 8.83 10.94 2.48
CA LEU A 91 7.74 9.97 2.59
C LEU A 91 7.91 9.08 3.83
N ALA A 92 9.13 8.59 4.08
CA ALA A 92 9.42 7.78 5.26
C ALA A 92 9.20 8.57 6.57
N ARG A 93 9.61 9.84 6.61
CA ARG A 93 9.36 10.71 7.78
C ARG A 93 7.89 11.00 8.02
N GLU A 94 7.14 11.33 6.97
CA GLU A 94 5.69 11.52 7.06
C GLU A 94 4.98 10.25 7.52
N THR A 95 5.47 9.06 7.10
CA THR A 95 4.99 7.76 7.55
C THR A 95 5.25 7.55 9.05
N ARG A 96 6.46 7.91 9.55
CA ARG A 96 6.79 7.88 10.98
C ARG A 96 5.89 8.79 11.81
N GLU A 97 5.70 10.04 11.36
CA GLU A 97 4.83 11.00 12.04
C GLU A 97 3.38 10.49 12.14
N PHE A 98 2.89 9.91 11.05
CA PHE A 98 1.58 9.25 11.05
C PHE A 98 1.56 8.07 12.04
N GLY A 99 2.59 7.20 12.02
CA GLY A 99 2.72 6.08 12.94
C GLY A 99 2.69 6.50 14.40
N ALA A 100 3.40 7.56 14.76
CA ALA A 100 3.40 8.13 16.10
C ALA A 100 2.00 8.66 16.50
N ALA A 101 1.31 9.36 15.60
CA ALA A 101 -0.03 9.88 15.86
C ALA A 101 -1.08 8.78 15.98
N GLN A 102 -0.92 7.66 15.29
CA GLN A 102 -1.82 6.50 15.31
C GLN A 102 -1.37 5.39 16.26
N GLN A 103 -0.24 5.54 16.92
CA GLN A 103 0.33 4.53 17.84
C GLN A 103 0.63 3.18 17.13
N ILE A 104 1.09 3.22 15.89
CA ILE A 104 1.51 2.04 15.12
C ILE A 104 3.02 1.85 15.31
N GLU A 105 3.40 0.88 16.14
CA GLU A 105 4.80 0.64 16.54
C GLU A 105 5.71 0.37 15.33
N ALA A 106 5.29 -0.46 14.38
CA ALA A 106 6.06 -0.80 13.19
C ALA A 106 6.45 0.40 12.31
N LEU A 107 5.75 1.53 12.42
CA LEU A 107 6.06 2.77 11.69
C LEU A 107 6.97 3.73 12.47
N THR A 108 7.25 3.44 13.75
CA THR A 108 8.02 4.32 14.64
C THR A 108 9.30 3.68 15.19
N THR A 109 9.40 2.35 15.11
CA THR A 109 10.62 1.59 15.43
C THR A 109 11.56 1.64 14.23
N ASP A 110 12.79 2.06 14.44
CA ASP A 110 13.79 2.32 13.40
C ASP A 110 14.25 1.04 12.69
N GLU A 111 14.58 0.00 13.45
CA GLU A 111 15.03 -1.30 12.96
C GLU A 111 14.30 -2.43 13.70
N PHE A 112 13.94 -3.50 12.97
CA PHE A 112 13.31 -4.69 13.53
C PHE A 112 13.43 -5.90 12.62
N ASP A 113 13.24 -7.11 13.17
CA ASP A 113 13.30 -8.37 12.43
C ASP A 113 12.15 -8.48 11.43
N LEU A 114 12.49 -8.92 10.22
CA LEU A 114 11.52 -9.23 9.15
C LEU A 114 10.71 -10.48 9.49
N ASN A 115 9.44 -10.46 9.14
CA ASN A 115 8.53 -11.59 9.24
C ASN A 115 7.40 -11.49 8.20
N ASP A 116 6.44 -12.41 8.21
CA ASP A 116 5.34 -12.42 7.23
C ASP A 116 4.45 -11.17 7.32
N THR A 117 4.32 -10.57 8.50
CA THR A 117 3.53 -9.35 8.71
C THR A 117 4.33 -8.09 8.38
N TYR A 118 5.58 -8.04 8.83
CA TYR A 118 6.47 -6.89 8.69
C TYR A 118 7.61 -7.24 7.74
N ASN A 119 7.48 -6.86 6.49
CA ASN A 119 8.48 -6.98 5.42
C ASN A 119 8.42 -5.76 4.53
N GLY A 120 9.43 -5.56 3.70
CA GLY A 120 9.54 -4.35 2.89
C GLY A 120 8.36 -4.11 1.95
N HIS A 121 7.70 -5.17 1.46
CA HIS A 121 6.50 -5.01 0.65
C HIS A 121 5.33 -4.47 1.47
N ASN A 122 5.02 -5.08 2.62
CA ASN A 122 3.90 -4.68 3.46
C ASN A 122 4.09 -3.26 4.03
N LEU A 123 5.33 -2.93 4.43
CA LEU A 123 5.68 -1.59 4.91
C LEU A 123 5.57 -0.53 3.81
N SER A 124 5.99 -0.87 2.57
CA SER A 124 5.86 0.03 1.42
C SER A 124 4.41 0.21 0.97
N ILE A 125 3.57 -0.85 1.07
CA ILE A 125 2.12 -0.76 0.85
C ILE A 125 1.51 0.27 1.80
N VAL A 126 1.87 0.25 3.07
CA VAL A 126 1.36 1.22 4.04
C VAL A 126 1.92 2.62 3.75
N ALA A 127 3.24 2.77 3.58
CA ALA A 127 3.86 4.08 3.35
C ALA A 127 3.29 4.79 2.10
N CYS A 128 3.21 4.08 0.96
CA CYS A 128 2.65 4.62 -0.29
C CYS A 128 1.10 4.67 -0.26
N GLY A 129 0.46 3.75 0.46
CA GLY A 129 -0.99 3.72 0.62
C GLY A 129 -1.54 4.91 1.39
N LEU A 130 -0.80 5.38 2.38
CA LEU A 130 -1.11 6.58 3.17
C LEU A 130 -0.92 7.88 2.39
N ALA A 131 -0.05 7.89 1.39
CA ALA A 131 0.24 9.03 0.54
C ALA A 131 -0.57 8.97 -0.77
N ASP A 132 -0.73 10.12 -1.43
CA ASP A 132 -1.32 10.18 -2.75
C ASP A 132 -0.23 10.29 -3.81
N GLY A 133 -0.44 9.61 -4.96
CA GLY A 133 0.44 9.71 -6.12
C GLY A 133 1.75 8.94 -6.02
N TYR A 134 1.81 7.87 -5.20
CA TYR A 134 2.98 6.99 -5.10
C TYR A 134 2.64 5.54 -5.46
N ALA A 135 3.43 4.95 -6.35
CA ALA A 135 3.68 3.51 -6.42
C ALA A 135 4.96 3.20 -5.65
N TYR A 136 5.32 1.93 -5.45
CA TYR A 136 6.64 1.58 -4.91
C TYR A 136 7.37 0.58 -5.78
N TYR A 137 8.70 0.50 -5.62
CA TYR A 137 9.52 -0.50 -6.29
C TYR A 137 10.54 -1.09 -5.31
N ARG A 138 10.73 -2.41 -5.40
CA ARG A 138 11.77 -3.14 -4.68
C ARG A 138 13.02 -3.15 -5.55
N CYS A 139 14.11 -2.62 -5.05
CA CYS A 139 15.41 -2.54 -5.72
C CYS A 139 16.37 -3.57 -5.11
N PRO A 140 16.47 -4.80 -5.66
CA PRO A 140 17.35 -5.83 -5.12
C PRO A 140 18.82 -5.50 -5.35
N HIS A 141 19.67 -5.93 -4.40
CA HIS A 141 21.13 -5.86 -4.48
C HIS A 141 21.76 -7.02 -3.69
N ASP A 142 23.08 -7.22 -3.78
CA ASP A 142 23.77 -8.36 -3.17
C ASP A 142 23.59 -8.49 -1.64
N GLY A 143 23.34 -7.37 -0.94
CA GLY A 143 23.13 -7.35 0.52
C GLY A 143 21.67 -7.43 0.96
N GLY A 144 20.70 -7.46 0.02
CA GLY A 144 19.28 -7.44 0.34
C GLY A 144 18.46 -6.67 -0.68
N ALA A 145 17.64 -5.73 -0.22
CA ALA A 145 16.89 -4.83 -1.10
C ALA A 145 16.61 -3.51 -0.40
N PHE A 146 16.52 -2.44 -1.17
CA PHE A 146 15.87 -1.23 -0.69
C PHE A 146 14.56 -0.97 -1.43
N PHE A 147 13.69 -0.20 -0.80
CA PHE A 147 12.37 0.11 -1.31
C PHE A 147 12.22 1.60 -1.52
N VAL A 148 11.68 1.96 -2.66
CA VAL A 148 11.47 3.36 -3.04
C VAL A 148 10.02 3.61 -3.43
N GLY A 149 9.45 4.71 -2.96
CA GLY A 149 8.21 5.27 -3.50
C GLY A 149 8.53 6.01 -4.80
N ILE A 150 7.71 5.82 -5.82
CA ILE A 150 7.87 6.44 -7.14
C ILE A 150 6.71 7.40 -7.36
N SER A 151 7.02 8.64 -7.72
CA SER A 151 6.02 9.67 -8.00
C SER A 151 6.11 10.21 -9.43
N HIS A 152 5.15 11.06 -9.83
CA HIS A 152 5.07 11.63 -11.18
C HIS A 152 5.00 10.56 -12.29
N VAL A 153 4.49 9.40 -11.95
CA VAL A 153 4.13 8.36 -12.93
C VAL A 153 2.86 8.78 -13.70
N PRO A 154 2.57 8.18 -14.86
CA PRO A 154 1.36 8.48 -15.63
C PRO A 154 0.09 8.34 -14.78
N ASP A 155 -0.87 9.26 -14.95
CA ASP A 155 -2.12 9.31 -14.15
C ASP A 155 -2.90 8.00 -14.19
N VAL A 156 -2.86 7.28 -15.30
CA VAL A 156 -3.51 5.96 -15.47
C VAL A 156 -3.12 4.94 -14.40
N VAL A 157 -1.97 5.11 -13.74
CA VAL A 157 -1.53 4.27 -12.61
C VAL A 157 -2.45 4.40 -11.40
N PHE A 158 -3.13 5.54 -11.29
CA PHE A 158 -4.01 5.86 -10.16
C PHE A 158 -5.49 5.94 -10.55
N ASP A 159 -5.83 5.58 -11.80
CA ASP A 159 -7.21 5.58 -12.27
C ASP A 159 -8.07 4.57 -11.50
N PRO A 160 -9.34 4.90 -11.24
CA PRO A 160 -10.31 3.95 -10.72
C PRO A 160 -10.41 2.70 -11.60
N VAL A 161 -10.59 1.54 -10.97
CA VAL A 161 -10.73 0.27 -11.68
C VAL A 161 -12.21 -0.09 -11.88
N ASP A 162 -12.49 -0.86 -12.93
CA ASP A 162 -13.81 -1.39 -13.21
C ASP A 162 -14.23 -2.54 -12.28
N PHE A 163 -15.47 -2.96 -12.40
CA PHE A 163 -16.06 -4.05 -11.60
C PHE A 163 -15.25 -5.36 -11.65
N PRO A 164 -14.84 -5.91 -12.83
CA PRO A 164 -14.05 -7.14 -12.87
C PRO A 164 -12.71 -7.01 -12.15
N ARG A 165 -12.01 -5.89 -12.34
CA ARG A 165 -10.70 -5.67 -11.72
C ARG A 165 -10.82 -5.44 -10.21
N PHE A 166 -11.85 -4.72 -9.76
CA PHE A 166 -12.15 -4.56 -8.34
C PHE A 166 -12.37 -5.92 -7.67
N THR A 167 -13.26 -6.74 -8.19
CA THR A 167 -13.59 -8.04 -7.60
C THR A 167 -12.39 -8.99 -7.59
N SER A 168 -11.63 -9.05 -8.68
CA SER A 168 -10.41 -9.88 -8.75
C SER A 168 -9.34 -9.42 -7.76
N THR A 169 -9.16 -8.11 -7.59
CA THR A 169 -8.20 -7.55 -6.63
C THR A 169 -8.61 -7.86 -5.19
N VAL A 170 -9.89 -7.69 -4.84
CA VAL A 170 -10.38 -8.07 -3.51
C VAL A 170 -10.13 -9.55 -3.23
N MET A 171 -10.46 -10.44 -4.20
CA MET A 171 -10.23 -11.88 -4.05
C MET A 171 -8.75 -12.22 -3.91
N GLN A 172 -7.88 -11.58 -4.68
CA GLN A 172 -6.42 -11.73 -4.54
C GLN A 172 -5.94 -11.33 -3.14
N CYS A 173 -6.39 -10.18 -2.64
CA CYS A 173 -6.00 -9.69 -1.32
C CYS A 173 -6.37 -10.68 -0.20
N ILE A 174 -7.62 -11.15 -0.19
CA ILE A 174 -8.10 -12.06 0.87
C ILE A 174 -7.51 -13.48 0.79
N GLN A 175 -6.99 -13.88 -0.36
CA GLN A 175 -6.30 -15.16 -0.54
C GLN A 175 -4.83 -15.12 -0.11
N GLN A 176 -4.19 -13.97 -0.24
CA GLN A 176 -2.76 -13.82 -0.02
C GLN A 176 -2.40 -13.22 1.34
N PHE A 177 -3.33 -12.49 1.98
CA PHE A 177 -3.05 -11.76 3.21
C PHE A 177 -4.11 -12.00 4.28
N ASP A 178 -3.68 -12.02 5.53
CA ASP A 178 -4.62 -11.97 6.66
C ASP A 178 -5.00 -10.51 6.94
N VAL A 179 -6.23 -10.15 6.55
CA VAL A 179 -6.75 -8.77 6.55
C VAL A 179 -8.18 -8.70 7.10
N ASP A 180 -8.56 -7.54 7.60
CA ASP A 180 -9.97 -7.24 7.83
C ASP A 180 -10.66 -7.00 6.48
N HIS A 181 -11.52 -7.93 6.07
CA HIS A 181 -12.16 -7.87 4.75
C HIS A 181 -13.11 -6.66 4.60
N ARG A 182 -13.73 -6.21 5.69
CA ARG A 182 -14.58 -5.03 5.68
C ARG A 182 -13.78 -3.77 5.41
N ILE A 183 -12.69 -3.57 6.17
CA ILE A 183 -11.83 -2.39 6.04
C ILE A 183 -11.16 -2.39 4.65
N LEU A 184 -10.69 -3.55 4.17
CA LEU A 184 -10.16 -3.72 2.82
C LEU A 184 -11.15 -3.25 1.75
N VAL A 185 -12.40 -3.75 1.80
CA VAL A 185 -13.43 -3.41 0.80
C VAL A 185 -13.80 -1.93 0.87
N GLU A 186 -14.07 -1.40 2.06
CA GLU A 186 -14.41 0.03 2.21
C GLU A 186 -13.26 0.95 1.78
N GLY A 187 -12.02 0.62 2.17
CA GLY A 187 -10.84 1.37 1.77
C GLY A 187 -10.67 1.41 0.25
N PHE A 188 -10.85 0.26 -0.38
CA PHE A 188 -10.71 0.16 -1.82
C PHE A 188 -11.84 0.86 -2.57
N LEU A 189 -13.12 0.72 -2.15
CA LEU A 189 -14.25 1.44 -2.74
C LEU A 189 -14.10 2.96 -2.66
N ARG A 190 -13.60 3.47 -1.52
CA ARG A 190 -13.37 4.90 -1.34
C ARG A 190 -12.26 5.42 -2.24
N TRP A 191 -11.12 4.73 -2.30
CA TRP A 191 -10.06 5.10 -3.24
C TRP A 191 -10.54 5.05 -4.68
N ASN A 192 -11.30 4.00 -5.03
CA ASN A 192 -11.87 3.80 -6.36
C ASN A 192 -12.99 4.81 -6.71
N GLN A 193 -13.38 5.66 -5.75
CA GLN A 193 -14.49 6.61 -5.90
C GLN A 193 -15.82 5.94 -6.29
N THR A 194 -15.99 4.66 -5.96
CA THR A 194 -17.21 3.91 -6.22
C THR A 194 -18.24 4.20 -5.12
N PRO A 195 -19.42 4.74 -5.46
CA PRO A 195 -20.48 4.94 -4.48
C PRO A 195 -20.93 3.61 -3.88
N TYR A 196 -21.22 3.59 -2.58
CA TYR A 196 -21.72 2.41 -1.91
C TYR A 196 -22.63 2.76 -0.72
N GLU A 197 -23.48 1.81 -0.35
CA GLU A 197 -24.41 1.90 0.77
C GLU A 197 -24.31 0.68 1.66
N TRP A 198 -24.48 0.90 2.98
CA TRP A 198 -24.57 -0.19 3.97
C TRP A 198 -26.01 -0.59 4.24
N HIS A 199 -26.27 -1.89 4.21
CA HIS A 199 -27.56 -2.51 4.59
C HIS A 199 -27.31 -3.62 5.63
N GLY A 200 -27.24 -3.25 6.90
CA GLY A 200 -26.87 -4.18 7.98
C GLY A 200 -25.42 -4.69 7.84
N SER A 201 -25.23 -5.98 7.59
CA SER A 201 -23.91 -6.60 7.37
C SER A 201 -23.51 -6.68 5.89
N ARG A 202 -24.13 -5.89 5.00
CA ARG A 202 -23.86 -5.90 3.55
C ARG A 202 -23.52 -4.54 3.04
N ILE A 203 -22.63 -4.50 2.04
CA ILE A 203 -22.39 -3.35 1.17
C ILE A 203 -23.06 -3.62 -0.18
N THR A 204 -23.74 -2.61 -0.73
CA THR A 204 -24.08 -2.53 -2.15
C THR A 204 -23.20 -1.47 -2.77
N ALA A 205 -22.30 -1.84 -3.66
CA ALA A 205 -21.40 -0.93 -4.38
C ALA A 205 -21.89 -0.75 -5.83
N HIS A 206 -21.96 0.51 -6.28
CA HIS A 206 -22.57 0.92 -7.55
C HIS A 206 -21.51 1.10 -8.63
N PHE A 207 -21.21 0.03 -9.34
CA PHE A 207 -20.43 0.05 -10.59
C PHE A 207 -21.37 0.21 -11.80
N THR A 208 -20.98 -0.29 -12.97
CA THR A 208 -21.88 -0.42 -14.13
C THR A 208 -23.04 -1.40 -13.86
N GLN A 209 -22.87 -2.27 -12.90
CA GLN A 209 -23.86 -3.17 -12.28
C GLN A 209 -23.61 -3.15 -10.77
N ASP A 210 -24.62 -3.43 -9.98
CA ASP A 210 -24.48 -3.45 -8.54
C ASP A 210 -23.68 -4.67 -8.06
N LEU A 211 -22.77 -4.45 -7.11
CA LEU A 211 -22.01 -5.46 -6.42
C LEU A 211 -22.49 -5.57 -4.96
N ILE A 212 -23.08 -6.69 -4.61
CA ILE A 212 -23.45 -6.99 -3.23
C ILE A 212 -22.35 -7.81 -2.56
N ILE A 213 -21.82 -7.29 -1.45
CA ILE A 213 -20.81 -7.94 -0.61
C ILE A 213 -21.42 -8.12 0.78
N ALA A 214 -21.58 -9.36 1.22
CA ALA A 214 -22.06 -9.68 2.56
C ALA A 214 -20.88 -10.13 3.44
N PHE A 215 -20.94 -9.74 4.71
CA PHE A 215 -19.93 -10.07 5.71
C PHE A 215 -20.57 -10.88 6.84
N GLU A 216 -19.79 -11.79 7.40
CA GLU A 216 -20.11 -12.53 8.62
C GLU A 216 -18.95 -12.37 9.62
N ASP A 217 -19.27 -12.61 10.88
CA ASP A 217 -18.27 -12.59 11.95
C ASP A 217 -17.73 -14.03 12.11
N VAL A 218 -16.43 -14.18 11.92
CA VAL A 218 -15.72 -15.46 12.09
C VAL A 218 -14.57 -15.20 13.06
N ASP A 219 -14.64 -15.77 14.25
CA ASP A 219 -13.64 -15.64 15.31
C ASP A 219 -13.29 -14.18 15.65
N GLY A 220 -14.29 -13.28 15.62
CA GLY A 220 -14.13 -11.86 15.89
C GLY A 220 -13.59 -11.02 14.73
N ALA A 221 -13.35 -11.63 13.57
CA ALA A 221 -12.95 -10.93 12.35
C ALA A 221 -14.09 -10.87 11.33
N ARG A 222 -14.24 -9.74 10.65
CA ARG A 222 -15.24 -9.57 9.59
C ARG A 222 -14.74 -10.18 8.29
N ARG A 223 -15.33 -11.31 7.88
CA ARG A 223 -14.99 -12.04 6.66
C ARG A 223 -16.08 -11.89 5.61
N ILE A 224 -15.71 -11.85 4.31
CA ILE A 224 -16.66 -11.88 3.20
C ILE A 224 -17.27 -13.29 3.15
N SER A 225 -18.59 -13.38 3.29
CA SER A 225 -19.35 -14.62 3.12
C SER A 225 -19.91 -14.77 1.70
N THR A 226 -20.22 -13.65 1.03
CA THR A 226 -20.75 -13.65 -0.33
C THR A 226 -20.31 -12.39 -1.07
N MET A 227 -19.96 -12.54 -2.34
CA MET A 227 -19.74 -11.46 -3.29
C MET A 227 -20.42 -11.81 -4.61
N ARG A 228 -21.41 -11.01 -5.03
CA ARG A 228 -22.21 -11.29 -6.23
C ARG A 228 -22.67 -10.01 -6.92
N SER A 229 -22.78 -10.06 -8.24
CA SER A 229 -23.42 -9.02 -9.04
C SER A 229 -24.94 -9.16 -9.09
N VAL A 230 -25.62 -8.04 -9.28
CA VAL A 230 -27.09 -7.96 -9.46
C VAL A 230 -27.41 -7.08 -10.66
#